data_aed629a54d0537c30b4f63fb38c8e784
#
_entry.id   aed629a54d0537c30b4f63fb38c8e784
#
_cell.length_a   1.000
_cell.length_b   1.000
_cell.length_c   1.000
_cell.angle_alpha   90.00
_cell.angle_beta   90.00
_cell.angle_gamma   90.00
#
_symmetry.space_group_name_H-M   'P 1'
#
loop_
_entity.id
_entity.type
_entity.pdbx_description
1 polymer ?
#
loop_
_entity_poly.entity_id
_entity_poly.type
_entity_poly.pdbx_seq_one_letter_code
_entity_poly.pdbx_strand_id
1 'polypeptide(L)'
;TANYLSALIASFMGGRVAIGNDSRTSAAMIKSAVASGLMCAGAQALDLGLVPTPVVQHYVKNNGLAGGIMITASHNPPEFNGIKCIDSDGTEMPRSKEEEIERLYFTRTFRSMPWNAVGQMRQASGAVHDYLDSVKKLVDADAIRGAGLTVVLDCANGAGVVSTPMLLDDLNVRAITINCNPQGTFPGHPSEPVESHLRDLIAMVKDTGADMGIAHDGDADRTIFVDDKGRYLYGDKSLAITAEAMVRENGGGTVVTPVSSSMAVEDVVRRAGGDIIYTRVGSPVVARKMIEVRALFGGEENGGLIFPKHQYCRDGAMTVAKMLEIVTRSGPLSKLVDSIPTYSQDKRKLICSDECKESVLAALVEHYSSQRVDTTDGVKICYDDGWTLVRPSGTEPLFRIYSEARTGEDAKRRSEECEKVLVDLLAR
;
A
#
# COMPACT_ATOMS: atom_id res chain seq x y z
N THR A 1 -15.37 16.56 -15.47
CA THR A 1 -14.28 15.58 -15.68
C THR A 1 -14.61 14.26 -15.01
N ALA A 2 -14.86 14.20 -13.68
CA ALA A 2 -15.17 12.95 -12.97
C ALA A 2 -16.41 12.20 -13.53
N ASN A 3 -17.51 12.89 -13.82
CA ASN A 3 -18.69 12.30 -14.45
C ASN A 3 -18.36 11.66 -15.80
N TYR A 4 -17.61 12.35 -16.63
CA TYR A 4 -17.24 11.86 -17.96
C TYR A 4 -16.31 10.63 -17.85
N LEU A 5 -15.29 10.69 -16.99
CA LEU A 5 -14.40 9.56 -16.74
C LEU A 5 -15.18 8.33 -16.23
N SER A 6 -16.14 8.54 -15.34
CA SER A 6 -16.93 7.44 -14.79
C SER A 6 -17.90 6.81 -15.80
N ALA A 7 -18.44 7.61 -16.73
CA ALA A 7 -19.23 7.08 -17.83
C ALA A 7 -18.38 6.21 -18.78
N LEU A 8 -17.10 6.58 -18.98
CA LEU A 8 -16.14 5.76 -19.72
C LEU A 8 -15.80 4.47 -18.99
N ILE A 9 -15.50 4.55 -17.69
CA ILE A 9 -15.24 3.38 -16.84
C ILE A 9 -16.43 2.42 -16.89
N ALA A 10 -17.66 2.93 -16.76
CA ALA A 10 -18.87 2.12 -16.85
C ALA A 10 -19.13 1.56 -18.26
N SER A 11 -18.77 2.29 -19.30
CA SER A 11 -18.85 1.80 -20.68
C SER A 11 -17.90 0.62 -20.92
N PHE A 12 -16.77 0.62 -20.21
CA PHE A 12 -15.77 -0.43 -20.23
C PHE A 12 -16.17 -1.62 -19.35
N MET A 13 -16.56 -1.37 -18.08
CA MET A 13 -16.88 -2.42 -17.10
C MET A 13 -18.30 -2.97 -17.28
N GLY A 14 -19.32 -2.11 -17.46
CA GLY A 14 -20.75 -2.47 -17.45
C GLY A 14 -21.23 -2.99 -16.09
N GLY A 15 -22.47 -3.45 -16.00
CA GLY A 15 -22.99 -4.21 -14.87
C GLY A 15 -23.08 -3.47 -13.54
N ARG A 16 -22.71 -4.14 -12.43
CA ARG A 16 -22.72 -3.60 -11.08
C ARG A 16 -21.32 -3.13 -10.68
N VAL A 17 -21.21 -1.90 -10.17
CA VAL A 17 -19.93 -1.27 -9.78
C VAL A 17 -20.03 -0.75 -8.35
N ALA A 18 -19.11 -1.15 -7.47
CA ALA A 18 -19.01 -0.61 -6.13
C ALA A 18 -18.38 0.80 -6.13
N ILE A 19 -18.83 1.66 -5.23
CA ILE A 19 -18.21 2.97 -5.00
C ILE A 19 -17.94 3.13 -3.51
N GLY A 20 -16.67 3.36 -3.14
CA GLY A 20 -16.25 3.74 -1.81
C GLY A 20 -15.55 5.10 -1.82
N ASN A 21 -15.40 5.71 -0.66
CA ASN A 21 -14.62 6.93 -0.51
C ASN A 21 -13.90 6.98 0.85
N ASP A 22 -12.79 7.72 0.91
CA ASP A 22 -12.14 8.10 2.16
C ASP A 22 -12.82 9.31 2.82
N SER A 23 -12.21 9.86 3.87
CA SER A 23 -12.78 10.97 4.66
C SER A 23 -12.66 12.35 4.00
N ARG A 24 -11.98 12.50 2.84
CA ARG A 24 -11.68 13.79 2.20
C ARG A 24 -12.91 14.64 1.97
N THR A 25 -12.82 15.94 2.22
CA THR A 25 -13.94 16.90 2.11
C THR A 25 -14.55 16.93 0.70
N SER A 26 -13.75 16.72 -0.34
CA SER A 26 -14.22 16.68 -1.73
C SER A 26 -14.85 15.34 -2.14
N ALA A 27 -14.82 14.32 -1.28
CA ALA A 27 -15.26 12.97 -1.62
C ALA A 27 -16.73 12.90 -2.05
N ALA A 28 -17.63 13.57 -1.32
CA ALA A 28 -19.07 13.57 -1.64
C ALA A 28 -19.37 14.16 -3.03
N MET A 29 -18.69 15.26 -3.39
CA MET A 29 -18.83 15.89 -4.70
C MET A 29 -18.35 14.96 -5.82
N ILE A 30 -17.16 14.37 -5.65
CA ILE A 30 -16.59 13.46 -6.67
C ILE A 30 -17.45 12.20 -6.77
N LYS A 31 -17.91 11.63 -5.65
CA LYS A 31 -18.79 10.47 -5.62
C LYS A 31 -20.09 10.71 -6.41
N SER A 32 -20.73 11.87 -6.22
CA SER A 32 -21.94 12.23 -6.97
C SER A 32 -21.69 12.29 -8.47
N ALA A 33 -20.56 12.85 -8.89
CA ALA A 33 -20.17 12.90 -10.30
C ALA A 33 -19.87 11.50 -10.86
N VAL A 34 -19.17 10.65 -10.09
CA VAL A 34 -18.89 9.25 -10.43
C VAL A 34 -20.18 8.45 -10.59
N ALA A 35 -21.08 8.51 -9.61
CA ALA A 35 -22.35 7.81 -9.64
C ALA A 35 -23.21 8.24 -10.83
N SER A 36 -23.29 9.54 -11.12
CA SER A 36 -23.99 10.08 -12.28
C SER A 36 -23.42 9.51 -13.60
N GLY A 37 -22.10 9.45 -13.75
CA GLY A 37 -21.45 8.88 -14.93
C GLY A 37 -21.75 7.39 -15.11
N LEU A 38 -21.65 6.61 -14.02
CA LEU A 38 -21.99 5.18 -14.03
C LEU A 38 -23.44 4.94 -14.45
N MET A 39 -24.37 5.67 -13.87
CA MET A 39 -25.79 5.55 -14.18
C MET A 39 -26.10 5.96 -15.63
N CYS A 40 -25.44 7.03 -16.12
CA CYS A 40 -25.57 7.46 -17.52
C CYS A 40 -25.19 6.37 -18.51
N ALA A 41 -24.17 5.57 -18.20
CA ALA A 41 -23.75 4.43 -19.01
C ALA A 41 -24.55 3.14 -18.75
N GLY A 42 -25.57 3.18 -17.88
CA GLY A 42 -26.46 2.05 -17.57
C GLY A 42 -25.96 1.11 -16.49
N ALA A 43 -24.86 1.43 -15.81
CA ALA A 43 -24.33 0.63 -14.70
C ALA A 43 -25.13 0.85 -13.41
N GLN A 44 -25.22 -0.19 -12.58
CA GLN A 44 -25.74 -0.08 -11.22
C GLN A 44 -24.60 0.32 -10.27
N ALA A 45 -24.72 1.47 -9.63
CA ALA A 45 -23.78 1.96 -8.65
C ALA A 45 -24.16 1.46 -7.25
N LEU A 46 -23.25 0.77 -6.56
CA LEU A 46 -23.42 0.30 -5.18
C LEU A 46 -22.56 1.16 -4.26
N ASP A 47 -23.18 2.07 -3.51
CA ASP A 47 -22.48 2.99 -2.60
C ASP A 47 -22.16 2.29 -1.27
N LEU A 48 -20.90 2.10 -1.00
CA LEU A 48 -20.38 1.55 0.27
C LEU A 48 -20.16 2.64 1.33
N GLY A 49 -20.26 3.92 0.96
CA GLY A 49 -20.01 5.03 1.87
C GLY A 49 -18.53 5.28 2.15
N LEU A 50 -18.25 5.76 3.37
CA LEU A 50 -16.90 5.89 3.91
C LEU A 50 -16.37 4.51 4.27
N VAL A 51 -15.36 4.03 3.55
CA VAL A 51 -14.73 2.72 3.75
C VAL A 51 -13.25 2.76 3.35
N PRO A 52 -12.40 1.91 3.95
CA PRO A 52 -11.05 1.67 3.45
C PRO A 52 -11.02 1.12 2.03
N THR A 53 -9.93 1.42 1.30
CA THR A 53 -9.69 0.86 -0.05
C THR A 53 -9.82 -0.67 -0.09
N PRO A 54 -9.20 -1.46 0.82
CA PRO A 54 -9.32 -2.92 0.81
C PRO A 54 -10.76 -3.43 1.03
N VAL A 55 -11.63 -2.67 1.68
CA VAL A 55 -13.06 -3.04 1.80
C VAL A 55 -13.76 -3.01 0.45
N VAL A 56 -13.50 -1.98 -0.39
CA VAL A 56 -14.07 -1.91 -1.75
C VAL A 56 -13.59 -3.08 -2.59
N GLN A 57 -12.30 -3.40 -2.52
CA GLN A 57 -11.68 -4.50 -3.27
C GLN A 57 -12.24 -5.86 -2.86
N HIS A 58 -12.39 -6.09 -1.55
CA HIS A 58 -13.02 -7.28 -0.99
C HIS A 58 -14.48 -7.41 -1.43
N TYR A 59 -15.23 -6.32 -1.38
CA TYR A 59 -16.64 -6.32 -1.76
C TYR A 59 -16.83 -6.62 -3.25
N VAL A 60 -16.00 -6.03 -4.13
CA VAL A 60 -16.01 -6.30 -5.57
C VAL A 60 -15.83 -7.79 -5.86
N LYS A 61 -14.74 -8.36 -5.31
CA LYS A 61 -14.36 -9.77 -5.52
C LYS A 61 -15.44 -10.73 -5.02
N ASN A 62 -15.89 -10.56 -3.79
CA ASN A 62 -16.77 -11.54 -3.13
C ASN A 62 -18.23 -11.44 -3.56
N ASN A 63 -18.66 -10.33 -4.17
CA ASN A 63 -20.01 -10.17 -4.71
C ASN A 63 -20.08 -10.30 -6.24
N GLY A 64 -18.97 -10.70 -6.90
CA GLY A 64 -18.91 -10.90 -8.34
C GLY A 64 -19.31 -9.65 -9.12
N LEU A 65 -18.79 -8.49 -8.72
CA LEU A 65 -19.08 -7.23 -9.39
C LEU A 65 -18.24 -7.06 -10.65
N ALA A 66 -18.69 -6.21 -11.56
CA ALA A 66 -17.95 -5.87 -12.77
C ALA A 66 -16.66 -5.06 -12.45
N GLY A 67 -16.62 -4.41 -11.29
CA GLY A 67 -15.50 -3.66 -10.79
C GLY A 67 -15.87 -2.73 -9.65
N GLY A 68 -14.95 -1.87 -9.26
CA GLY A 68 -15.15 -0.87 -8.20
C GLY A 68 -14.43 0.43 -8.48
N ILE A 69 -14.84 1.45 -7.75
CA ILE A 69 -14.22 2.77 -7.75
C ILE A 69 -14.00 3.19 -6.30
N MET A 70 -12.75 3.51 -5.98
CA MET A 70 -12.41 4.15 -4.70
C MET A 70 -12.04 5.61 -4.93
N ILE A 71 -12.71 6.50 -4.21
CA ILE A 71 -12.46 7.94 -4.26
C ILE A 71 -11.54 8.29 -3.11
N THR A 72 -10.27 8.48 -3.43
CA THR A 72 -9.19 8.74 -2.49
C THR A 72 -7.96 9.29 -3.19
N ALA A 73 -7.12 10.00 -2.47
CA ALA A 73 -5.75 10.28 -2.85
C ALA A 73 -4.75 9.66 -1.85
N SER A 74 -5.17 8.59 -1.13
CA SER A 74 -4.35 7.85 -0.16
C SER A 74 -3.68 8.80 0.84
N HIS A 75 -2.37 8.87 0.85
CA HIS A 75 -1.52 9.64 1.76
C HIS A 75 -1.27 11.10 1.35
N ASN A 76 -1.77 11.53 0.18
CA ASN A 76 -1.56 12.91 -0.29
C ASN A 76 -2.27 13.94 0.62
N PRO A 77 -1.82 15.21 0.63
CA PRO A 77 -2.47 16.30 1.36
C PRO A 77 -3.98 16.45 1.07
N PRO A 78 -4.75 17.13 1.95
CA PRO A 78 -6.22 17.16 1.90
C PRO A 78 -6.80 17.82 0.63
N GLU A 79 -6.08 18.72 -0.01
CA GLU A 79 -6.47 19.38 -1.25
C GLU A 79 -6.48 18.44 -2.48
N PHE A 80 -5.78 17.32 -2.42
CA PHE A 80 -5.78 16.31 -3.47
C PHE A 80 -6.92 15.32 -3.28
N ASN A 81 -7.44 14.81 -4.38
CA ASN A 81 -8.31 13.65 -4.41
C ASN A 81 -8.13 12.92 -5.74
N GLY A 82 -8.57 11.67 -5.82
CA GLY A 82 -8.40 10.83 -6.99
C GLY A 82 -9.48 9.78 -7.14
N ILE A 83 -9.36 9.02 -8.20
CA ILE A 83 -10.24 7.90 -8.53
C ILE A 83 -9.35 6.68 -8.80
N LYS A 84 -9.39 5.69 -7.90
CA LYS A 84 -8.76 4.39 -8.12
C LYS A 84 -9.78 3.44 -8.75
N CYS A 85 -9.42 2.81 -9.86
CA CYS A 85 -10.23 1.80 -10.52
C CYS A 85 -9.85 0.40 -10.02
N ILE A 86 -10.85 -0.38 -9.65
CA ILE A 86 -10.71 -1.74 -9.15
C ILE A 86 -11.32 -2.69 -10.18
N ASP A 87 -10.55 -3.70 -10.58
CA ASP A 87 -10.99 -4.72 -11.54
C ASP A 87 -11.94 -5.74 -10.87
N SER A 88 -12.63 -6.53 -11.68
CA SER A 88 -13.60 -7.54 -11.22
C SER A 88 -13.01 -8.62 -10.32
N ASP A 89 -11.70 -8.83 -10.35
CA ASP A 89 -10.99 -9.74 -9.45
C ASP A 89 -10.64 -9.12 -8.07
N GLY A 90 -11.01 -7.85 -7.84
CA GLY A 90 -10.75 -7.10 -6.62
C GLY A 90 -9.35 -6.47 -6.55
N THR A 91 -8.52 -6.61 -7.58
CA THR A 91 -7.23 -5.93 -7.63
C THR A 91 -7.34 -4.53 -8.25
N GLU A 92 -6.34 -3.69 -8.03
CA GLU A 92 -6.25 -2.43 -8.79
C GLU A 92 -6.17 -2.75 -10.30
N MET A 93 -6.81 -1.90 -11.10
CA MET A 93 -6.88 -2.09 -12.55
C MET A 93 -5.47 -2.09 -13.17
N PRO A 94 -5.12 -3.05 -14.04
CA PRO A 94 -3.82 -3.08 -14.69
C PRO A 94 -3.66 -1.93 -15.69
N ARG A 95 -2.44 -1.44 -15.88
CA ARG A 95 -2.12 -0.30 -16.74
C ARG A 95 -2.70 -0.42 -18.16
N SER A 96 -2.71 -1.62 -18.73
CA SER A 96 -3.28 -1.87 -20.07
C SER A 96 -4.77 -1.51 -20.17
N LYS A 97 -5.56 -1.76 -19.10
CA LYS A 97 -6.97 -1.36 -19.04
C LYS A 97 -7.14 0.14 -18.78
N GLU A 98 -6.26 0.73 -17.96
CA GLU A 98 -6.25 2.18 -17.75
C GLU A 98 -5.97 2.93 -19.05
N GLU A 99 -5.00 2.49 -19.85
CA GLU A 99 -4.67 3.05 -21.16
C GLU A 99 -5.85 2.97 -22.15
N GLU A 100 -6.64 1.91 -22.08
CA GLU A 100 -7.87 1.82 -22.89
C GLU A 100 -8.92 2.85 -22.43
N ILE A 101 -9.10 3.04 -21.12
CA ILE A 101 -9.98 4.08 -20.57
C ILE A 101 -9.46 5.47 -20.96
N GLU A 102 -8.16 5.72 -20.88
CA GLU A 102 -7.54 6.97 -21.31
C GLU A 102 -7.80 7.23 -22.81
N ARG A 103 -7.65 6.20 -23.66
CA ARG A 103 -7.96 6.31 -25.09
C ARG A 103 -9.41 6.72 -25.33
N LEU A 104 -10.35 6.07 -24.64
CA LEU A 104 -11.77 6.43 -24.72
C LEU A 104 -12.01 7.86 -24.22
N TYR A 105 -11.28 8.30 -23.19
CA TYR A 105 -11.36 9.67 -22.68
C TYR A 105 -10.94 10.71 -23.71
N PHE A 106 -9.82 10.50 -24.39
CA PHE A 106 -9.34 11.45 -25.42
C PHE A 106 -10.17 11.43 -26.70
N THR A 107 -10.73 10.28 -27.08
CA THR A 107 -11.63 10.17 -28.24
C THR A 107 -13.06 10.60 -27.94
N ARG A 108 -13.36 10.93 -26.68
CA ARG A 108 -14.71 11.31 -26.20
C ARG A 108 -15.79 10.26 -26.53
N THR A 109 -15.40 8.99 -26.55
CA THR A 109 -16.32 7.88 -26.89
C THR A 109 -16.79 7.23 -25.59
N PHE A 110 -18.05 7.44 -25.22
CA PHE A 110 -18.67 6.76 -24.09
C PHE A 110 -20.10 6.34 -24.40
N ARG A 111 -20.56 5.32 -23.72
CA ARG A 111 -21.91 4.82 -23.80
C ARG A 111 -22.86 5.74 -23.03
N SER A 112 -23.91 6.22 -23.67
CA SER A 112 -25.03 6.90 -23.02
C SER A 112 -26.30 6.11 -23.27
N MET A 113 -27.00 5.79 -22.19
CA MET A 113 -28.26 5.02 -22.28
C MET A 113 -29.46 5.94 -22.48
N PRO A 114 -30.51 5.45 -23.17
CA PRO A 114 -31.77 6.16 -23.24
C PRO A 114 -32.40 6.27 -21.85
N TRP A 115 -33.29 7.24 -21.66
CA TRP A 115 -33.90 7.59 -20.38
C TRP A 115 -34.52 6.39 -19.61
N ASN A 116 -35.00 5.38 -20.28
CA ASN A 116 -35.64 4.19 -19.70
C ASN A 116 -34.67 3.03 -19.44
N ALA A 117 -33.37 3.21 -19.69
CA ALA A 117 -32.32 2.23 -19.47
C ALA A 117 -31.12 2.78 -18.67
N VAL A 118 -31.25 3.97 -18.09
CA VAL A 118 -30.24 4.52 -17.16
C VAL A 118 -30.10 3.62 -15.92
N GLY A 119 -28.88 3.53 -15.38
CA GLY A 119 -28.61 2.76 -14.18
C GLY A 119 -29.22 3.39 -12.93
N GLN A 120 -29.04 2.73 -11.81
CA GLN A 120 -29.49 3.17 -10.50
C GLN A 120 -28.36 3.16 -9.49
N MET A 121 -28.42 4.06 -8.51
CA MET A 121 -27.55 4.02 -7.35
C MET A 121 -28.32 3.43 -6.16
N ARG A 122 -27.65 2.53 -5.41
CA ARG A 122 -28.20 1.92 -4.19
C ARG A 122 -27.15 1.94 -3.11
N GLN A 123 -27.57 2.19 -1.87
CA GLN A 123 -26.71 2.01 -0.71
C GLN A 123 -26.49 0.52 -0.48
N ALA A 124 -25.24 0.12 -0.29
CA ALA A 124 -24.88 -1.24 0.14
C ALA A 124 -24.46 -1.20 1.62
N SER A 125 -25.02 -2.12 2.42
CA SER A 125 -24.71 -2.25 3.84
C SER A 125 -23.90 -3.52 4.12
N GLY A 126 -23.22 -3.57 5.25
CA GLY A 126 -22.52 -4.78 5.73
C GLY A 126 -21.10 -4.98 5.16
N ALA A 127 -20.66 -4.19 4.16
CA ALA A 127 -19.37 -4.41 3.51
C ALA A 127 -18.17 -4.43 4.48
N VAL A 128 -18.16 -3.55 5.49
CA VAL A 128 -17.10 -3.53 6.51
C VAL A 128 -17.17 -4.77 7.40
N HIS A 129 -18.35 -5.19 7.84
CA HIS A 129 -18.51 -6.37 8.68
C HIS A 129 -18.07 -7.66 7.94
N ASP A 130 -18.53 -7.84 6.70
CA ASP A 130 -18.17 -9.01 5.87
C ASP A 130 -16.65 -9.09 5.66
N TYR A 131 -16.02 -7.92 5.46
CA TYR A 131 -14.57 -7.80 5.32
C TYR A 131 -13.86 -8.16 6.63
N LEU A 132 -14.26 -7.61 7.78
CA LEU A 132 -13.66 -7.91 9.08
C LEU A 132 -13.87 -9.37 9.50
N ASP A 133 -15.02 -9.97 9.19
CA ASP A 133 -15.27 -11.40 9.40
C ASP A 133 -14.32 -12.28 8.56
N SER A 134 -14.00 -11.83 7.35
CA SER A 134 -13.01 -12.51 6.52
C SER A 134 -11.59 -12.38 7.09
N VAL A 135 -11.20 -11.21 7.60
CA VAL A 135 -9.91 -10.99 8.28
C VAL A 135 -9.77 -11.90 9.50
N LYS A 136 -10.78 -11.92 10.39
CA LYS A 136 -10.77 -12.70 11.62
C LYS A 136 -10.63 -14.23 11.39
N LYS A 137 -11.11 -14.73 10.26
CA LYS A 137 -10.97 -16.16 9.88
C LYS A 137 -9.55 -16.55 9.47
N LEU A 138 -8.67 -15.59 9.21
CA LEU A 138 -7.31 -15.82 8.72
C LEU A 138 -6.23 -15.68 9.80
N VAL A 139 -6.63 -15.42 11.04
CA VAL A 139 -5.75 -15.32 12.21
C VAL A 139 -6.31 -16.18 13.35
N ASP A 140 -5.46 -16.48 14.33
CA ASP A 140 -5.89 -17.14 15.57
C ASP A 140 -6.55 -16.11 16.50
N ALA A 141 -7.82 -15.80 16.19
CA ALA A 141 -8.59 -14.80 16.91
C ALA A 141 -8.74 -15.12 18.40
N ASP A 142 -8.82 -16.40 18.78
CA ASP A 142 -8.96 -16.81 20.18
C ASP A 142 -7.67 -16.61 20.96
N ALA A 143 -6.51 -16.89 20.35
CA ALA A 143 -5.22 -16.60 20.96
C ALA A 143 -5.04 -15.07 21.17
N ILE A 144 -5.41 -14.25 20.18
CA ILE A 144 -5.34 -12.78 20.30
C ILE A 144 -6.26 -12.30 21.43
N ARG A 145 -7.52 -12.76 21.49
CA ARG A 145 -8.48 -12.40 22.54
C ARG A 145 -7.99 -12.73 23.95
N GLY A 146 -7.25 -13.84 24.09
CA GLY A 146 -6.69 -14.28 25.35
C GLY A 146 -5.39 -13.58 25.77
N ALA A 147 -4.75 -12.85 24.87
CA ALA A 147 -3.45 -12.24 25.11
C ALA A 147 -3.49 -10.96 25.97
N GLY A 148 -4.65 -10.30 26.07
CA GLY A 148 -4.82 -9.08 26.87
C GLY A 148 -4.04 -7.87 26.35
N LEU A 149 -3.82 -7.80 25.04
CA LEU A 149 -3.03 -6.74 24.40
C LEU A 149 -3.67 -5.36 24.54
N THR A 150 -2.82 -4.35 24.70
CA THR A 150 -3.19 -2.93 24.66
C THR A 150 -2.43 -2.25 23.53
N VAL A 151 -3.13 -1.52 22.67
CA VAL A 151 -2.52 -0.83 21.53
C VAL A 151 -2.93 0.66 21.52
N VAL A 152 -2.07 1.50 20.93
CA VAL A 152 -2.45 2.87 20.54
C VAL A 152 -2.74 2.86 19.06
N LEU A 153 -3.94 3.27 18.64
CA LEU A 153 -4.37 3.31 17.25
C LEU A 153 -4.50 4.75 16.75
N ASP A 154 -3.81 5.05 15.68
CA ASP A 154 -3.93 6.30 14.92
C ASP A 154 -4.49 6.01 13.53
N CYS A 155 -5.69 6.54 13.24
CA CYS A 155 -6.34 6.40 11.93
C CYS A 155 -6.11 7.60 11.01
N ALA A 156 -5.23 8.54 11.37
CA ALA A 156 -4.97 9.77 10.62
C ALA A 156 -6.25 10.53 10.20
N ASN A 157 -7.34 10.46 10.96
CA ASN A 157 -8.68 10.97 10.60
C ASN A 157 -9.22 10.42 9.25
N GLY A 158 -8.65 9.33 8.74
CA GLY A 158 -8.93 8.71 7.45
C GLY A 158 -10.01 7.63 7.48
N ALA A 159 -10.01 6.76 6.47
CA ALA A 159 -11.02 5.70 6.31
C ALA A 159 -10.86 4.53 7.31
N GLY A 160 -9.69 4.36 7.92
CA GLY A 160 -9.44 3.31 8.92
C GLY A 160 -10.34 3.38 10.14
N VAL A 161 -10.94 4.54 10.41
CA VAL A 161 -11.84 4.79 11.55
C VAL A 161 -13.10 3.90 11.57
N VAL A 162 -13.54 3.39 10.41
CA VAL A 162 -14.74 2.54 10.31
C VAL A 162 -14.44 1.05 10.32
N SER A 163 -13.18 0.64 10.39
CA SER A 163 -12.77 -0.76 10.32
C SER A 163 -11.89 -1.20 11.49
N THR A 164 -10.73 -0.58 11.67
CA THR A 164 -9.72 -1.06 12.64
C THR A 164 -10.17 -0.97 14.09
N PRO A 165 -10.87 0.08 14.57
CA PRO A 165 -11.43 0.08 15.93
C PRO A 165 -12.40 -1.09 16.17
N MET A 166 -13.26 -1.41 15.19
CA MET A 166 -14.17 -2.55 15.27
C MET A 166 -13.43 -3.89 15.30
N LEU A 167 -12.39 -4.04 14.49
CA LEU A 167 -11.55 -5.24 14.49
C LEU A 167 -10.89 -5.47 15.84
N LEU A 168 -10.34 -4.41 16.46
CA LEU A 168 -9.69 -4.48 17.77
C LEU A 168 -10.68 -4.86 18.87
N ASP A 169 -11.90 -4.30 18.84
CA ASP A 169 -12.98 -4.65 19.76
C ASP A 169 -13.40 -6.12 19.60
N ASP A 170 -13.63 -6.59 18.37
CA ASP A 170 -13.95 -7.98 18.05
C ASP A 170 -12.87 -8.98 18.52
N LEU A 171 -11.61 -8.54 18.54
CA LEU A 171 -10.45 -9.31 19.00
C LEU A 171 -10.14 -9.10 20.48
N ASN A 172 -10.99 -8.40 21.24
CA ASN A 172 -10.80 -8.08 22.66
C ASN A 172 -9.43 -7.42 22.94
N VAL A 173 -8.95 -6.58 22.02
CA VAL A 173 -7.74 -5.80 22.16
C VAL A 173 -8.10 -4.42 22.68
N ARG A 174 -7.51 -4.01 23.79
CA ARG A 174 -7.72 -2.68 24.34
C ARG A 174 -7.09 -1.62 23.43
N ALA A 175 -7.91 -0.77 22.80
CA ALA A 175 -7.44 0.30 21.93
C ALA A 175 -7.53 1.67 22.62
N ILE A 176 -6.40 2.38 22.67
CA ILE A 176 -6.32 3.81 22.97
C ILE A 176 -6.29 4.52 21.62
N THR A 177 -7.32 5.28 21.28
CA THR A 177 -7.47 5.83 19.93
C THR A 177 -7.09 7.31 19.87
N ILE A 178 -6.31 7.69 18.86
CA ILE A 178 -6.01 9.07 18.49
C ILE A 178 -6.37 9.28 17.01
N ASN A 179 -6.83 10.46 16.64
CA ASN A 179 -7.22 10.78 15.25
C ASN A 179 -8.22 9.77 14.64
N CYS A 180 -9.04 9.12 15.46
CA CYS A 180 -10.01 8.10 15.06
C CYS A 180 -11.43 8.65 14.85
N ASN A 181 -11.56 9.89 14.43
CA ASN A 181 -12.80 10.50 13.93
C ASN A 181 -12.59 10.93 12.48
N PRO A 182 -13.51 10.62 11.53
CA PRO A 182 -13.30 10.92 10.13
C PRO A 182 -13.33 12.42 9.89
N GLN A 183 -12.24 12.99 9.37
CA GLN A 183 -12.15 14.42 9.08
C GLN A 183 -11.17 14.67 7.92
N GLY A 184 -11.70 15.05 6.76
CA GLY A 184 -10.96 15.12 5.51
C GLY A 184 -9.94 16.25 5.38
N THR A 185 -9.78 17.08 6.41
CA THR A 185 -8.70 18.07 6.52
C THR A 185 -7.46 17.52 7.22
N PHE A 186 -7.55 16.30 7.77
CA PHE A 186 -6.47 15.63 8.51
C PHE A 186 -5.84 16.50 9.60
N PRO A 187 -6.62 16.99 10.59
CA PRO A 187 -6.17 18.00 11.53
C PRO A 187 -5.15 17.48 12.55
N GLY A 188 -5.09 16.16 12.78
CA GLY A 188 -4.13 15.56 13.70
C GLY A 188 -2.71 15.62 13.17
N HIS A 189 -2.52 15.16 11.95
CA HIS A 189 -1.27 15.21 11.19
C HIS A 189 -1.55 14.89 9.71
N PRO A 190 -0.60 15.18 8.77
CA PRO A 190 -0.72 14.73 7.39
C PRO A 190 -0.93 13.21 7.30
N SER A 191 -1.78 12.77 6.37
CA SER A 191 -2.25 11.38 6.30
C SER A 191 -1.19 10.33 5.92
N GLU A 192 0.05 10.73 5.60
CA GLU A 192 1.16 9.81 5.41
C GLU A 192 1.79 9.42 6.75
N PRO A 193 1.84 8.12 7.13
CA PRO A 193 2.31 7.68 8.43
C PRO A 193 3.84 7.57 8.52
N VAL A 194 4.54 8.70 8.32
CA VAL A 194 6.00 8.80 8.50
C VAL A 194 6.34 9.19 9.94
N GLU A 195 7.56 8.89 10.39
CA GLU A 195 8.00 9.10 11.77
C GLU A 195 7.76 10.53 12.28
N SER A 196 8.02 11.54 11.44
CA SER A 196 7.82 12.95 11.81
C SER A 196 6.36 13.32 12.08
N HIS A 197 5.40 12.57 11.53
CA HIS A 197 3.97 12.78 11.71
C HIS A 197 3.40 12.00 12.91
N LEU A 198 4.09 10.95 13.37
CA LEU A 198 3.60 10.03 14.40
C LEU A 198 4.15 10.30 15.80
N ARG A 199 4.54 11.54 16.10
CA ARG A 199 5.11 11.92 17.39
C ARG A 199 4.18 11.64 18.56
N ASP A 200 2.88 11.93 18.39
CA ASP A 200 1.86 11.72 19.42
C ASP A 200 1.62 10.22 19.64
N LEU A 201 1.58 9.42 18.57
CA LEU A 201 1.50 7.98 18.67
C LEU A 201 2.70 7.39 19.43
N ILE A 202 3.92 7.81 19.09
CA ILE A 202 5.16 7.37 19.73
C ILE A 202 5.19 7.74 21.23
N ALA A 203 4.79 8.96 21.57
CA ALA A 203 4.69 9.42 22.94
C ALA A 203 3.64 8.62 23.72
N MET A 204 2.44 8.45 23.15
CA MET A 204 1.33 7.74 23.79
C MET A 204 1.67 6.26 24.05
N VAL A 205 2.38 5.57 23.14
CA VAL A 205 2.85 4.19 23.38
C VAL A 205 3.75 4.13 24.60
N LYS A 206 4.72 5.05 24.73
CA LYS A 206 5.64 5.12 25.87
C LYS A 206 4.92 5.44 27.19
N ASP A 207 4.04 6.43 27.16
CA ASP A 207 3.38 6.94 28.37
C ASP A 207 2.36 5.94 28.92
N THR A 208 1.70 5.16 28.05
CA THR A 208 0.69 4.18 28.46
C THR A 208 1.24 2.78 28.68
N GLY A 209 2.47 2.51 28.22
CA GLY A 209 3.05 1.16 28.23
C GLY A 209 2.30 0.19 27.30
N ALA A 210 1.72 0.68 26.22
CA ALA A 210 1.02 -0.14 25.25
C ALA A 210 1.98 -1.12 24.56
N ASP A 211 1.46 -2.30 24.17
CA ASP A 211 2.24 -3.36 23.50
C ASP A 211 2.70 -2.95 22.10
N MET A 212 1.98 -2.05 21.45
CA MET A 212 2.36 -1.42 20.18
C MET A 212 1.52 -0.20 19.84
N GLY A 213 2.06 0.63 18.96
CA GLY A 213 1.33 1.65 18.22
C GLY A 213 1.02 1.19 16.79
N ILE A 214 -0.13 1.59 16.27
CA ILE A 214 -0.63 1.26 14.94
C ILE A 214 -1.03 2.56 14.26
N ALA A 215 -0.54 2.83 13.06
CA ALA A 215 -0.91 4.00 12.27
C ALA A 215 -1.34 3.59 10.86
N HIS A 216 -2.47 4.12 10.39
CA HIS A 216 -2.93 4.00 9.02
C HIS A 216 -2.66 5.26 8.20
N ASP A 217 -2.63 5.11 6.88
CA ASP A 217 -2.75 6.24 5.96
C ASP A 217 -4.23 6.60 5.68
N GLY A 218 -4.47 7.59 4.82
CA GLY A 218 -5.79 8.16 4.63
C GLY A 218 -6.88 7.20 4.15
N ASP A 219 -6.54 6.19 3.34
CA ASP A 219 -7.46 5.17 2.85
C ASP A 219 -7.23 3.77 3.45
N ALA A 220 -6.34 3.70 4.47
CA ALA A 220 -6.07 2.54 5.29
C ALA A 220 -5.69 1.26 4.50
N ASP A 221 -5.02 1.41 3.36
CA ASP A 221 -4.38 0.32 2.65
C ASP A 221 -2.97 0.03 3.18
N ARG A 222 -2.40 0.95 4.01
CA ARG A 222 -1.10 0.83 4.68
C ARG A 222 -1.24 0.81 6.19
N THR A 223 -0.26 0.15 6.82
CA THR A 223 -0.10 0.16 8.28
C THR A 223 1.36 0.28 8.66
N ILE A 224 1.66 1.23 9.51
CA ILE A 224 2.95 1.42 10.13
C ILE A 224 2.83 1.13 11.63
N PHE A 225 3.87 0.58 12.23
CA PHE A 225 3.89 0.22 13.63
C PHE A 225 4.90 1.03 14.42
N VAL A 226 4.61 1.17 15.71
CA VAL A 226 5.56 1.60 16.76
C VAL A 226 5.65 0.46 17.75
N ASP A 227 6.85 0.06 18.14
CA ASP A 227 7.02 -1.04 19.10
C ASP A 227 6.75 -0.62 20.55
N ASP A 228 6.73 -1.61 21.45
CA ASP A 228 6.52 -1.44 22.89
C ASP A 228 7.54 -0.52 23.60
N LYS A 229 8.65 -0.20 22.93
CA LYS A 229 9.66 0.78 23.41
C LYS A 229 9.48 2.18 22.78
N GLY A 230 8.43 2.36 21.96
CA GLY A 230 8.17 3.60 21.25
C GLY A 230 9.15 3.88 20.11
N ARG A 231 9.69 2.85 19.47
CA ARG A 231 10.52 2.98 18.26
C ARG A 231 9.61 2.88 17.03
N TYR A 232 9.74 3.84 16.13
CA TYR A 232 9.08 3.80 14.81
C TYR A 232 9.64 2.65 13.97
N LEU A 233 8.78 1.88 13.36
CA LEU A 233 9.16 0.81 12.43
C LEU A 233 8.96 1.27 11.00
N TYR A 234 10.06 1.41 10.26
CA TYR A 234 9.96 1.52 8.80
C TYR A 234 9.22 0.31 8.24
N GLY A 235 8.44 0.51 7.17
CA GLY A 235 7.60 -0.55 6.62
C GLY A 235 8.38 -1.81 6.20
N ASP A 236 9.65 -1.70 5.83
CA ASP A 236 10.55 -2.85 5.62
C ASP A 236 10.63 -3.78 6.84
N LYS A 237 10.58 -3.25 8.06
CA LYS A 237 10.63 -4.06 9.28
C LYS A 237 9.34 -4.85 9.47
N SER A 238 8.17 -4.21 9.31
CA SER A 238 6.89 -4.91 9.39
C SER A 238 6.73 -5.94 8.25
N LEU A 239 7.21 -5.61 7.03
CA LEU A 239 7.27 -6.53 5.91
C LEU A 239 8.16 -7.75 6.24
N ALA A 240 9.38 -7.53 6.78
CA ALA A 240 10.31 -8.58 7.13
C ALA A 240 9.76 -9.51 8.25
N ILE A 241 9.23 -8.93 9.34
CA ILE A 241 8.63 -9.70 10.45
C ILE A 241 7.48 -10.57 9.94
N THR A 242 6.57 -9.97 9.17
CA THR A 242 5.40 -10.69 8.65
C THR A 242 5.82 -11.74 7.62
N ALA A 243 6.75 -11.45 6.72
CA ALA A 243 7.26 -12.40 5.73
C ALA A 243 7.90 -13.63 6.40
N GLU A 244 8.77 -13.41 7.41
CA GLU A 244 9.38 -14.51 8.15
C GLU A 244 8.33 -15.39 8.83
N ALA A 245 7.35 -14.79 9.50
CA ALA A 245 6.28 -15.52 10.16
C ALA A 245 5.45 -16.33 9.16
N MET A 246 5.03 -15.72 8.05
CA MET A 246 4.25 -16.39 7.00
C MET A 246 5.00 -17.56 6.38
N VAL A 247 6.29 -17.40 6.07
CA VAL A 247 7.12 -18.45 5.49
C VAL A 247 7.31 -19.61 6.46
N ARG A 248 7.60 -19.33 7.74
CA ARG A 248 7.74 -20.37 8.80
C ARG A 248 6.45 -21.14 9.02
N GLU A 249 5.31 -20.45 9.14
CA GLU A 249 3.99 -21.07 9.36
C GLU A 249 3.57 -21.99 8.21
N ASN A 250 4.00 -21.71 6.98
CA ASN A 250 3.65 -22.50 5.80
C ASN A 250 4.75 -23.48 5.36
N GLY A 251 5.86 -23.57 6.09
CA GLY A 251 6.97 -24.47 5.76
C GLY A 251 7.69 -24.12 4.46
N GLY A 252 7.74 -22.83 4.12
CA GLY A 252 8.32 -22.29 2.87
C GLY A 252 7.32 -21.43 2.11
N GLY A 253 7.68 -21.05 0.89
CA GLY A 253 6.83 -20.29 -0.03
C GLY A 253 7.51 -19.05 -0.59
N THR A 254 6.89 -18.46 -1.60
CA THR A 254 7.43 -17.31 -2.33
C THR A 254 6.87 -16.00 -1.75
N VAL A 255 7.76 -15.05 -1.47
CA VAL A 255 7.44 -13.67 -1.11
C VAL A 255 7.72 -12.77 -2.31
N VAL A 256 6.81 -11.83 -2.61
CA VAL A 256 6.97 -10.87 -3.71
C VAL A 256 7.03 -9.46 -3.16
N THR A 257 8.05 -8.70 -3.56
CA THR A 257 8.27 -7.32 -3.10
C THR A 257 8.99 -6.49 -4.17
N PRO A 258 8.93 -5.15 -4.15
CA PRO A 258 9.69 -4.31 -5.08
C PRO A 258 11.20 -4.41 -4.91
N VAL A 259 11.95 -4.09 -5.97
CA VAL A 259 13.42 -3.98 -5.93
C VAL A 259 13.95 -2.93 -4.94
N SER A 260 13.09 -2.01 -4.49
CA SER A 260 13.41 -0.98 -3.49
C SER A 260 13.38 -1.48 -2.05
N SER A 261 12.85 -2.68 -1.80
CA SER A 261 12.76 -3.25 -0.46
C SER A 261 14.14 -3.60 0.10
N SER A 262 14.25 -3.50 1.42
CA SER A 262 15.50 -3.80 2.14
C SER A 262 15.96 -5.24 1.97
N MET A 263 17.28 -5.46 1.92
CA MET A 263 17.89 -6.79 1.99
C MET A 263 17.49 -7.55 3.27
N ALA A 264 17.11 -6.84 4.32
CA ALA A 264 16.61 -7.48 5.53
C ALA A 264 15.43 -8.41 5.25
N VAL A 265 14.57 -8.06 4.28
CA VAL A 265 13.43 -8.90 3.87
C VAL A 265 13.92 -10.19 3.23
N GLU A 266 14.89 -10.10 2.30
CA GLU A 266 15.48 -11.29 1.67
C GLU A 266 16.17 -12.18 2.69
N ASP A 267 16.97 -11.59 3.59
CA ASP A 267 17.70 -12.33 4.63
C ASP A 267 16.75 -13.18 5.50
N VAL A 268 15.64 -12.60 5.97
CA VAL A 268 14.70 -13.32 6.83
C VAL A 268 13.86 -14.34 6.08
N VAL A 269 13.46 -14.05 4.84
CA VAL A 269 12.71 -14.98 3.99
C VAL A 269 13.55 -16.23 3.70
N ARG A 270 14.82 -16.04 3.28
CA ARG A 270 15.74 -17.15 3.02
C ARG A 270 16.06 -17.94 4.30
N ARG A 271 16.30 -17.24 5.42
CA ARG A 271 16.50 -17.87 6.73
C ARG A 271 15.31 -18.74 7.16
N ALA A 272 14.10 -18.34 6.79
CA ALA A 272 12.88 -19.09 7.07
C ALA A 272 12.62 -20.26 6.08
N GLY A 273 13.43 -20.40 5.02
CA GLY A 273 13.28 -21.45 3.99
C GLY A 273 12.33 -21.06 2.86
N GLY A 274 12.10 -19.76 2.65
CA GLY A 274 11.31 -19.23 1.53
C GLY A 274 12.16 -18.68 0.40
N ASP A 275 11.47 -18.32 -0.69
CA ASP A 275 12.01 -17.66 -1.86
C ASP A 275 11.49 -16.23 -1.98
N ILE A 276 12.28 -15.34 -2.62
CA ILE A 276 11.89 -13.97 -2.87
C ILE A 276 11.91 -13.68 -4.38
N ILE A 277 10.90 -12.95 -4.84
CA ILE A 277 10.82 -12.45 -6.21
C ILE A 277 10.66 -10.93 -6.15
N TYR A 278 11.52 -10.23 -6.88
CA TYR A 278 11.50 -8.79 -6.98
C TYR A 278 10.70 -8.32 -8.19
N THR A 279 10.01 -7.20 -8.03
CA THR A 279 9.22 -6.53 -9.08
C THR A 279 9.62 -5.07 -9.22
N ARG A 280 9.06 -4.42 -10.23
CA ARG A 280 9.00 -2.96 -10.25
C ARG A 280 8.18 -2.45 -9.07
N VAL A 281 8.44 -1.21 -8.66
CA VAL A 281 7.67 -0.51 -7.60
C VAL A 281 6.24 -0.25 -8.07
N GLY A 282 5.28 -0.50 -7.18
CA GLY A 282 3.86 -0.23 -7.38
C GLY A 282 2.99 -1.41 -6.99
N SER A 283 2.02 -1.17 -6.12
CA SER A 283 1.13 -2.21 -5.58
C SER A 283 0.42 -3.05 -6.66
N PRO A 284 -0.05 -2.49 -7.80
CA PRO A 284 -0.66 -3.29 -8.85
C PRO A 284 0.34 -4.26 -9.49
N VAL A 285 1.61 -3.86 -9.63
CA VAL A 285 2.66 -4.70 -10.22
C VAL A 285 2.99 -5.86 -9.27
N VAL A 286 3.16 -5.57 -7.98
CA VAL A 286 3.38 -6.59 -6.94
C VAL A 286 2.21 -7.57 -6.90
N ALA A 287 0.97 -7.09 -6.80
CA ALA A 287 -0.23 -7.92 -6.73
C ALA A 287 -0.38 -8.84 -7.96
N ARG A 288 -0.18 -8.32 -9.18
CA ARG A 288 -0.26 -9.11 -10.41
C ARG A 288 0.84 -10.17 -10.48
N LYS A 289 2.07 -9.84 -10.05
CA LYS A 289 3.15 -10.83 -9.97
C LYS A 289 2.84 -11.91 -8.92
N MET A 290 2.28 -11.54 -7.80
CA MET A 290 1.84 -12.50 -6.77
C MET A 290 0.81 -13.49 -7.31
N ILE A 291 -0.15 -13.05 -8.11
CA ILE A 291 -1.14 -13.93 -8.78
C ILE A 291 -0.43 -14.88 -9.74
N GLU A 292 0.45 -14.35 -10.59
CA GLU A 292 1.20 -15.12 -11.61
C GLU A 292 2.00 -16.27 -10.97
N VAL A 293 2.74 -15.99 -9.89
CA VAL A 293 3.62 -16.96 -9.24
C VAL A 293 2.97 -17.72 -8.08
N ARG A 294 1.68 -17.45 -7.79
CA ARG A 294 0.95 -17.99 -6.63
C ARG A 294 1.70 -17.75 -5.32
N ALA A 295 2.15 -16.51 -5.12
CA ALA A 295 2.92 -16.12 -3.95
C ALA A 295 2.17 -16.40 -2.65
N LEU A 296 2.93 -16.74 -1.60
CA LEU A 296 2.42 -16.90 -0.24
C LEU A 296 2.06 -15.56 0.40
N PHE A 297 2.92 -14.56 0.19
CA PHE A 297 2.86 -13.25 0.82
C PHE A 297 3.60 -12.22 -0.04
N GLY A 298 3.29 -10.95 0.15
CA GLY A 298 4.03 -9.85 -0.49
C GLY A 298 3.70 -8.50 0.14
N GLY A 299 4.31 -7.47 -0.38
CA GLY A 299 4.09 -6.11 0.09
C GLY A 299 5.18 -5.16 -0.34
N GLU A 300 5.03 -3.92 0.11
CA GLU A 300 5.94 -2.81 -0.18
C GLU A 300 6.51 -2.23 1.12
N GLU A 301 7.66 -1.59 1.04
CA GLU A 301 8.38 -0.97 2.16
C GLU A 301 7.63 0.22 2.80
N ASN A 302 6.52 0.63 2.22
CA ASN A 302 5.68 1.73 2.72
C ASN A 302 4.60 1.29 3.74
N GLY A 303 4.63 0.02 4.18
CA GLY A 303 3.65 -0.57 5.10
C GLY A 303 2.44 -1.20 4.43
N GLY A 304 2.41 -1.28 3.10
CA GLY A 304 1.35 -1.94 2.34
C GLY A 304 1.61 -3.43 2.18
N LEU A 305 1.03 -4.27 3.03
CA LEU A 305 1.19 -5.72 2.99
C LEU A 305 0.02 -6.40 2.27
N ILE A 306 0.32 -7.50 1.55
CA ILE A 306 -0.63 -8.22 0.69
C ILE A 306 -0.72 -9.68 1.13
N PHE A 307 -1.92 -10.14 1.42
CA PHE A 307 -2.22 -11.48 1.94
C PHE A 307 -3.09 -12.25 0.93
N PRO A 308 -2.54 -13.07 0.03
CA PRO A 308 -3.28 -13.78 -1.02
C PRO A 308 -4.46 -14.63 -0.55
N LYS A 309 -4.36 -15.22 0.65
CA LYS A 309 -5.47 -15.98 1.26
C LYS A 309 -6.68 -15.08 1.55
N HIS A 310 -6.47 -13.78 1.74
CA HIS A 310 -7.52 -12.77 1.86
C HIS A 310 -7.84 -12.16 0.49
N GLN A 311 -6.90 -11.38 -0.02
CA GLN A 311 -7.02 -10.70 -1.30
C GLN A 311 -5.67 -10.22 -1.83
N TYR A 312 -5.61 -9.90 -3.13
CA TYR A 312 -4.39 -9.41 -3.78
C TYR A 312 -4.34 -7.87 -3.80
N CYS A 313 -4.43 -7.26 -2.63
CA CYS A 313 -4.23 -5.82 -2.45
C CYS A 313 -3.58 -5.53 -1.11
N ARG A 314 -3.02 -4.36 -0.95
CA ARG A 314 -2.52 -3.87 0.34
C ARG A 314 -3.70 -3.77 1.30
N ASP A 315 -3.49 -4.23 2.53
CA ASP A 315 -4.60 -4.45 3.47
C ASP A 315 -4.21 -4.09 4.89
N GLY A 316 -4.62 -2.89 5.33
CA GLY A 316 -4.23 -2.36 6.64
C GLY A 316 -4.81 -3.16 7.80
N ALA A 317 -6.10 -3.50 7.79
CA ALA A 317 -6.71 -4.23 8.90
C ALA A 317 -6.22 -5.69 8.97
N MET A 318 -6.00 -6.35 7.83
CA MET A 318 -5.37 -7.68 7.79
C MET A 318 -3.94 -7.64 8.33
N THR A 319 -3.19 -6.58 8.00
CA THR A 319 -1.84 -6.34 8.53
C THR A 319 -1.86 -6.19 10.04
N VAL A 320 -2.81 -5.43 10.60
CA VAL A 320 -3.00 -5.29 12.05
C VAL A 320 -3.31 -6.64 12.69
N ALA A 321 -4.29 -7.38 12.18
CA ALA A 321 -4.67 -8.68 12.73
C ALA A 321 -3.51 -9.67 12.73
N LYS A 322 -2.73 -9.73 11.63
CA LYS A 322 -1.57 -10.63 11.53
C LYS A 322 -0.45 -10.23 12.46
N MET A 323 -0.18 -8.93 12.63
CA MET A 323 0.84 -8.46 13.58
C MET A 323 0.44 -8.76 15.03
N LEU A 324 -0.83 -8.59 15.40
CA LEU A 324 -1.35 -8.98 16.72
C LEU A 324 -1.15 -10.48 16.97
N GLU A 325 -1.45 -11.32 15.99
CA GLU A 325 -1.21 -12.78 16.08
C GLU A 325 0.29 -13.10 16.28
N ILE A 326 1.17 -12.46 15.50
CA ILE A 326 2.62 -12.66 15.58
C ILE A 326 3.14 -12.26 16.97
N VAL A 327 2.74 -11.10 17.48
CA VAL A 327 3.16 -10.63 18.82
C VAL A 327 2.61 -11.55 19.91
N THR A 328 1.36 -12.00 19.80
CA THR A 328 0.76 -12.96 20.75
C THR A 328 1.57 -14.25 20.83
N ARG A 329 2.04 -14.77 19.70
CA ARG A 329 2.78 -16.05 19.64
C ARG A 329 4.27 -15.93 19.93
N SER A 330 4.86 -14.81 19.56
CA SER A 330 6.34 -14.68 19.51
C SER A 330 6.90 -13.69 20.53
N GLY A 331 6.03 -12.95 21.24
CA GLY A 331 6.40 -11.97 22.27
C GLY A 331 6.51 -10.54 21.76
N PRO A 332 7.05 -9.62 22.56
CA PRO A 332 7.03 -8.18 22.29
C PRO A 332 7.59 -7.79 20.93
N LEU A 333 6.94 -6.81 20.28
CA LEU A 333 7.32 -6.35 18.93
C LEU A 333 8.78 -5.85 18.89
N SER A 334 9.27 -5.22 19.98
CA SER A 334 10.65 -4.77 20.07
C SER A 334 11.69 -5.90 19.94
N LYS A 335 11.39 -7.10 20.47
CA LYS A 335 12.28 -8.26 20.32
C LYS A 335 12.27 -8.80 18.89
N LEU A 336 11.13 -8.79 18.22
CA LEU A 336 11.03 -9.18 16.83
C LEU A 336 11.84 -8.23 15.95
N VAL A 337 11.72 -6.91 16.16
CA VAL A 337 12.52 -5.89 15.47
C VAL A 337 14.02 -6.11 15.68
N ASP A 338 14.45 -6.39 16.93
CA ASP A 338 15.85 -6.62 17.25
C ASP A 338 16.43 -7.90 16.61
N SER A 339 15.58 -8.84 16.18
CA SER A 339 15.97 -10.08 15.47
C SER A 339 16.16 -9.89 13.94
N ILE A 340 15.66 -8.79 13.37
CA ILE A 340 15.77 -8.50 11.95
C ILE A 340 17.17 -7.90 11.67
N PRO A 341 17.88 -8.38 10.63
CA PRO A 341 19.16 -7.79 10.23
C PRO A 341 19.06 -6.28 10.01
N THR A 342 20.06 -5.56 10.49
CA THR A 342 20.08 -4.10 10.38
C THR A 342 20.81 -3.67 9.12
N TYR A 343 20.13 -2.82 8.36
CA TYR A 343 20.66 -2.08 7.23
C TYR A 343 20.31 -0.61 7.38
N SER A 344 21.14 0.25 6.83
CA SER A 344 20.96 1.70 6.80
C SER A 344 20.71 2.15 5.36
N GLN A 345 19.81 3.12 5.17
CA GLN A 345 19.49 3.65 3.85
C GLN A 345 19.87 5.14 3.77
N ASP A 346 20.33 5.57 2.59
CA ASP A 346 20.45 6.98 2.20
C ASP A 346 19.61 7.21 0.94
N LYS A 347 18.83 8.30 0.93
CA LYS A 347 17.87 8.62 -0.15
C LYS A 347 18.13 10.02 -0.67
N ARG A 348 18.33 10.12 -2.00
CA ARG A 348 18.62 11.37 -2.69
C ARG A 348 17.69 11.58 -3.89
N LYS A 349 17.62 12.82 -4.36
CA LYS A 349 16.90 13.21 -5.57
C LYS A 349 17.83 14.03 -6.44
N LEU A 350 17.90 13.70 -7.74
CA LEU A 350 18.66 14.44 -8.74
C LEU A 350 17.71 14.88 -9.85
N ILE A 351 17.63 16.20 -10.08
CA ILE A 351 16.79 16.78 -11.14
C ILE A 351 17.32 16.33 -12.52
N CYS A 352 16.42 15.84 -13.36
CA CYS A 352 16.71 15.38 -14.72
C CYS A 352 15.48 15.56 -15.59
N SER A 353 15.63 16.09 -16.81
CA SER A 353 14.52 16.17 -17.77
C SER A 353 14.06 14.76 -18.19
N ASP A 354 12.78 14.61 -18.52
CA ASP A 354 12.23 13.32 -18.92
C ASP A 354 12.89 12.77 -20.19
N GLU A 355 13.32 13.65 -21.08
CA GLU A 355 13.98 13.30 -22.36
C GLU A 355 15.33 12.59 -22.17
N CYS A 356 16.05 12.89 -21.08
CA CYS A 356 17.37 12.30 -20.81
C CYS A 356 17.31 10.99 -19.99
N LYS A 357 16.15 10.66 -19.38
CA LYS A 357 16.07 9.56 -18.42
C LYS A 357 16.54 8.22 -19.00
N GLU A 358 16.06 7.85 -20.19
CA GLU A 358 16.39 6.55 -20.79
C GLU A 358 17.87 6.46 -21.20
N SER A 359 18.41 7.50 -21.82
CA SER A 359 19.82 7.54 -22.25
C SER A 359 20.78 7.49 -21.05
N VAL A 360 20.46 8.21 -19.98
CA VAL A 360 21.26 8.21 -18.75
C VAL A 360 21.22 6.84 -18.06
N LEU A 361 20.06 6.18 -18.00
CA LEU A 361 19.97 4.82 -17.44
C LEU A 361 20.78 3.81 -18.26
N ALA A 362 20.73 3.90 -19.59
CA ALA A 362 21.54 3.02 -20.46
C ALA A 362 23.05 3.23 -20.23
N ALA A 363 23.48 4.49 -20.15
CA ALA A 363 24.89 4.83 -19.87
C ALA A 363 25.30 4.40 -18.44
N LEU A 364 24.40 4.44 -17.47
CA LEU A 364 24.64 3.97 -16.11
C LEU A 364 24.84 2.45 -16.06
N VAL A 365 24.07 1.68 -16.82
CA VAL A 365 24.25 0.21 -16.97
C VAL A 365 25.61 -0.09 -17.56
N GLU A 366 26.05 0.64 -18.59
CA GLU A 366 27.36 0.49 -19.19
C GLU A 366 28.49 0.83 -18.21
N HIS A 367 28.34 1.93 -17.46
CA HIS A 367 29.32 2.35 -16.45
C HIS A 367 29.55 1.29 -15.38
N TYR A 368 28.48 0.63 -14.90
CA TYR A 368 28.54 -0.41 -13.88
C TYR A 368 28.57 -1.85 -14.45
N SER A 369 28.93 -2.03 -15.73
CA SER A 369 28.94 -3.34 -16.42
C SER A 369 29.85 -4.40 -15.80
N SER A 370 30.84 -3.99 -15.00
CA SER A 370 31.71 -4.90 -14.23
C SER A 370 31.10 -5.39 -12.91
N GLN A 371 29.97 -4.87 -12.53
CA GLN A 371 29.25 -5.22 -11.30
C GLN A 371 27.94 -5.97 -11.63
N ARG A 372 27.35 -6.59 -10.61
CA ARG A 372 26.02 -7.17 -10.75
C ARG A 372 24.96 -6.05 -10.78
N VAL A 373 24.30 -5.90 -11.91
CA VAL A 373 23.25 -4.91 -12.13
C VAL A 373 21.92 -5.61 -12.38
N ASP A 374 20.85 -5.11 -11.72
CA ASP A 374 19.45 -5.49 -11.96
C ASP A 374 18.72 -4.31 -12.59
N THR A 375 18.06 -4.54 -13.71
CA THR A 375 17.32 -3.51 -14.48
C THR A 375 15.81 -3.68 -14.39
N THR A 376 15.31 -4.37 -13.39
CA THR A 376 13.87 -4.61 -13.18
C THR A 376 13.08 -3.30 -13.06
N ASP A 377 13.61 -2.29 -12.34
CA ASP A 377 12.98 -0.96 -12.22
C ASP A 377 14.06 0.14 -12.10
N GLY A 378 14.52 0.66 -13.21
CA GLY A 378 15.68 1.54 -13.26
C GLY A 378 16.98 0.73 -13.27
N VAL A 379 17.99 1.15 -12.52
CA VAL A 379 19.31 0.50 -12.43
C VAL A 379 19.65 0.27 -10.97
N LYS A 380 19.69 -1.00 -10.54
CA LYS A 380 20.09 -1.43 -9.20
C LYS A 380 21.46 -2.09 -9.25
N ILE A 381 22.45 -1.42 -8.68
CA ILE A 381 23.80 -1.93 -8.51
C ILE A 381 23.80 -2.77 -7.23
N CYS A 382 24.12 -4.05 -7.33
CA CYS A 382 24.10 -4.99 -6.22
C CYS A 382 25.51 -5.19 -5.63
N TYR A 383 25.64 -5.05 -4.32
CA TYR A 383 26.84 -5.35 -3.54
C TYR A 383 26.56 -6.55 -2.63
N ASP A 384 27.58 -7.16 -2.05
CA ASP A 384 27.40 -8.29 -1.11
C ASP A 384 26.67 -7.89 0.17
N ASP A 385 26.75 -6.63 0.56
CA ASP A 385 26.24 -6.09 1.83
C ASP A 385 25.23 -4.94 1.63
N GLY A 386 24.68 -4.78 0.42
CA GLY A 386 23.75 -3.71 0.12
C GLY A 386 23.49 -3.54 -1.38
N TRP A 387 22.91 -2.40 -1.73
CA TRP A 387 22.60 -2.02 -3.11
C TRP A 387 22.53 -0.51 -3.28
N THR A 388 22.63 -0.04 -4.53
CA THR A 388 22.27 1.32 -4.93
C THR A 388 21.29 1.26 -6.09
N LEU A 389 20.12 1.86 -5.94
CA LEU A 389 19.05 1.90 -6.94
C LEU A 389 18.89 3.31 -7.49
N VAL A 390 18.99 3.47 -8.79
CA VAL A 390 18.66 4.69 -9.53
C VAL A 390 17.37 4.45 -10.30
N ARG A 391 16.35 5.22 -9.96
CA ARG A 391 15.01 5.04 -10.51
C ARG A 391 14.46 6.36 -11.05
N PRO A 392 13.93 6.41 -12.29
CA PRO A 392 13.26 7.59 -12.79
C PRO A 392 11.95 7.80 -12.04
N SER A 393 11.65 9.04 -11.65
CA SER A 393 10.31 9.36 -11.17
C SER A 393 9.33 9.34 -12.34
N GLY A 394 8.16 8.72 -12.15
CA GLY A 394 7.07 8.71 -13.14
C GLY A 394 6.24 10.00 -13.15
N THR A 395 6.37 10.85 -12.12
CA THR A 395 5.55 12.05 -11.93
C THR A 395 6.33 13.34 -11.82
N GLU A 396 7.64 13.25 -11.60
CA GLU A 396 8.53 14.41 -11.40
C GLU A 396 9.74 14.31 -12.36
N PRO A 397 10.29 15.41 -12.85
CA PRO A 397 11.48 15.43 -13.71
C PRO A 397 12.76 15.22 -12.87
N LEU A 398 12.92 14.03 -12.30
CA LEU A 398 14.08 13.66 -11.47
C LEU A 398 14.35 12.16 -11.45
N PHE A 399 15.56 11.80 -11.05
CA PHE A 399 15.93 10.49 -10.54
C PHE A 399 15.83 10.43 -9.02
N ARG A 400 15.39 9.29 -8.50
CA ARG A 400 15.51 8.89 -7.11
C ARG A 400 16.71 7.97 -6.99
N ILE A 401 17.62 8.28 -6.07
CA ILE A 401 18.81 7.49 -5.78
C ILE A 401 18.64 6.96 -4.36
N TYR A 402 18.54 5.67 -4.21
CA TYR A 402 18.44 5.00 -2.92
C TYR A 402 19.63 4.07 -2.76
N SER A 403 20.33 4.15 -1.64
CA SER A 403 21.41 3.23 -1.31
C SER A 403 21.14 2.57 0.03
N GLU A 404 21.45 1.28 0.12
CA GLU A 404 21.37 0.52 1.35
C GLU A 404 22.72 -0.17 1.61
N ALA A 405 23.16 -0.19 2.87
CA ALA A 405 24.34 -0.89 3.32
C ALA A 405 24.23 -1.27 4.79
N ARG A 406 25.20 -2.06 5.32
CA ARG A 406 25.26 -2.41 6.75
C ARG A 406 25.45 -1.19 7.65
N THR A 407 26.12 -0.16 7.17
CA THR A 407 26.35 1.10 7.90
C THR A 407 25.75 2.30 7.18
N GLY A 408 25.37 3.34 7.95
CA GLY A 408 24.87 4.59 7.36
C GLY A 408 25.96 5.35 6.58
N GLU A 409 27.21 5.21 6.98
CA GLU A 409 28.35 5.82 6.29
C GLU A 409 28.54 5.21 4.89
N ASP A 410 28.50 3.88 4.77
CA ASP A 410 28.60 3.20 3.49
C ASP A 410 27.39 3.48 2.57
N ALA A 411 26.18 3.48 3.12
CA ALA A 411 24.98 3.82 2.36
C ALA A 411 25.10 5.25 1.77
N LYS A 412 25.50 6.21 2.59
CA LYS A 412 25.72 7.60 2.18
C LYS A 412 26.83 7.72 1.14
N ARG A 413 27.98 7.10 1.36
CA ARG A 413 29.10 7.10 0.41
C ARG A 413 28.67 6.58 -0.97
N ARG A 414 27.98 5.43 -1.01
CA ARG A 414 27.49 4.83 -2.26
C ARG A 414 26.50 5.72 -3.00
N SER A 415 25.56 6.35 -2.29
CA SER A 415 24.63 7.28 -2.92
C SER A 415 25.32 8.52 -3.48
N GLU A 416 26.33 9.06 -2.79
CA GLU A 416 27.14 10.20 -3.23
C GLU A 416 27.99 9.86 -4.46
N GLU A 417 28.61 8.69 -4.47
CA GLU A 417 29.38 8.20 -5.62
C GLU A 417 28.49 8.03 -6.86
N CYS A 418 27.32 7.42 -6.67
CA CYS A 418 26.36 7.22 -7.75
C CYS A 418 25.79 8.56 -8.27
N GLU A 419 25.48 9.51 -7.37
CA GLU A 419 25.00 10.85 -7.74
C GLU A 419 26.04 11.59 -8.60
N LYS A 420 27.34 11.52 -8.26
CA LYS A 420 28.42 12.10 -9.08
C LYS A 420 28.47 11.50 -10.46
N VAL A 421 28.39 10.16 -10.58
CA VAL A 421 28.33 9.48 -11.88
C VAL A 421 27.15 9.96 -12.71
N LEU A 422 25.97 10.10 -12.10
CA LEU A 422 24.78 10.60 -12.79
C LEU A 422 24.93 12.05 -13.24
N VAL A 423 25.54 12.91 -12.44
CA VAL A 423 25.83 14.31 -12.84
C VAL A 423 26.78 14.36 -14.03
N ASP A 424 27.83 13.52 -14.04
CA ASP A 424 28.77 13.45 -15.16
C ASP A 424 28.11 12.90 -16.44
N LEU A 425 27.18 11.95 -16.32
CA LEU A 425 26.41 11.43 -17.45
C LEU A 425 25.40 12.42 -18.02
N LEU A 426 24.79 13.25 -17.17
CA LEU A 426 23.86 14.31 -17.57
C LEU A 426 24.56 15.49 -18.23
N ALA A 427 25.86 15.68 -17.98
CA ALA A 427 26.68 16.76 -18.60
C ALA A 427 27.18 16.40 -20.00
N ARG A 428 27.03 15.17 -20.43
CA ARG A 428 27.44 14.67 -21.78
C ARG A 428 26.31 14.80 -22.79
#